data_530bf8b759b2d9c92cf4dc3cb0075d59
#
_entry.id   530bf8b759b2d9c92cf4dc3cb0075d59
#
_cell.length_a   1.000
_cell.length_b   1.000
_cell.length_c   1.000
_cell.angle_alpha   90.00
_cell.angle_beta   90.00
_cell.angle_gamma   90.00
#
_symmetry.space_group_name_H-M   'P 1'
#
loop_
_entity.id
_entity.type
_entity.pdbx_description
1 polymer ?
#
loop_
_entity_poly.entity_id
_entity_poly.type
_entity_poly.pdbx_seq_one_letter_code
_entity_poly.pdbx_strand_id
1 'polypeptide(L)'
;MKNKHYLLASALLACSCLAGCTDAQAKLNDSSTALFSVGSKTVTKGDLYSKMNKTSGASVVTNNATKTISAAEIEITDDMQESAESTLKSYKSMYGDTFTSYLENNNMTEDDYLNDYLIPSLQAEKLPEAYLEQNWDNVVSLYSPVKATILEFSSSDDAQAALSELKDGSKTASEAASGHNSSSTGESKIYTIEDTDLDSIVRSCINANTPDDGWSEVPASDGSTFYVVKVDDNDPDNFKDECIETLESVSQVKSDATTYFFKKYNFHVYDKTIYDAIEEDYPDYLVQDMQDDDTTTTTSSTSSSSESSTNE
;
A
#
# COMPACT_ATOMS: atom_id res chain seq x y z
N MET A 1 -40.15 10.42 -21.55
CA MET A 1 -38.78 10.31 -22.12
C MET A 1 -38.13 11.69 -22.08
N LYS A 2 -37.30 11.96 -21.11
CA LYS A 2 -36.47 13.17 -21.01
C LYS A 2 -35.04 12.72 -20.66
N ASN A 3 -34.18 12.67 -21.66
CA ASN A 3 -32.76 12.40 -21.50
C ASN A 3 -32.13 13.59 -20.77
N LYS A 4 -31.61 13.34 -19.58
CA LYS A 4 -30.69 14.26 -18.91
C LYS A 4 -29.29 13.80 -19.23
N HIS A 5 -28.65 14.51 -20.13
CA HIS A 5 -27.19 14.41 -20.35
C HIS A 5 -26.52 15.08 -19.16
N TYR A 6 -25.90 14.28 -18.31
CA TYR A 6 -24.94 14.77 -17.33
C TYR A 6 -23.64 15.04 -18.09
N LEU A 7 -23.34 16.32 -18.27
CA LEU A 7 -22.04 16.81 -18.68
C LEU A 7 -21.05 16.50 -17.56
N LEU A 8 -20.18 15.52 -17.81
CA LEU A 8 -18.93 15.33 -17.07
C LEU A 8 -18.10 16.60 -17.28
N ALA A 9 -18.12 17.49 -16.29
CA ALA A 9 -17.14 18.54 -16.16
C ALA A 9 -15.86 17.89 -15.64
N SER A 10 -15.05 17.33 -16.55
CA SER A 10 -13.66 17.06 -16.29
C SER A 10 -12.97 18.40 -16.02
N ALA A 11 -12.85 18.73 -14.74
CA ALA A 11 -11.96 19.78 -14.29
C ALA A 11 -10.53 19.29 -14.57
N LEU A 12 -10.04 19.58 -15.78
CA LEU A 12 -8.62 19.62 -16.05
C LEU A 12 -8.06 20.71 -15.12
N LEU A 13 -7.57 20.30 -13.96
CA LEU A 13 -6.64 21.11 -13.20
C LEU A 13 -5.43 21.30 -14.11
N ALA A 14 -5.38 22.48 -14.74
CA ALA A 14 -4.20 22.93 -15.41
C ALA A 14 -3.11 23.04 -14.34
N CYS A 15 -2.27 22.00 -14.20
CA CYS A 15 -0.97 22.12 -13.57
C CYS A 15 -0.21 23.17 -14.36
N SER A 16 -0.30 24.42 -13.90
CA SER A 16 0.67 25.44 -14.24
C SER A 16 2.01 24.89 -13.79
N CYS A 17 2.84 24.49 -14.76
CA CYS A 17 4.23 24.15 -14.55
C CYS A 17 4.93 25.34 -13.92
N LEU A 18 4.95 25.38 -12.59
CA LEU A 18 5.97 26.11 -11.85
C LEU A 18 7.25 25.26 -12.00
N ALA A 19 7.93 25.46 -13.13
CA ALA A 19 9.33 25.08 -13.26
C ALA A 19 10.10 25.97 -12.27
N GLY A 20 10.26 25.52 -11.05
CA GLY A 20 10.97 26.27 -10.04
C GLY A 20 11.08 25.48 -8.75
N CYS A 21 12.26 24.99 -8.50
CA CYS A 21 12.74 24.42 -7.25
C CYS A 21 12.08 23.10 -6.83
N THR A 22 12.79 22.02 -7.08
CA THR A 22 12.57 20.69 -6.50
C THR A 22 12.85 20.66 -4.99
N ASP A 23 13.34 21.76 -4.42
CA ASP A 23 13.78 21.84 -3.03
C ASP A 23 12.61 22.13 -2.08
N ALA A 24 12.50 21.38 -1.00
CA ALA A 24 11.55 21.61 0.09
C ALA A 24 11.96 22.86 0.90
N GLN A 25 11.63 24.05 0.40
CA GLN A 25 12.03 25.33 1.00
C GLN A 25 10.86 26.18 1.52
N ALA A 26 9.68 25.60 1.69
CA ALA A 26 8.55 26.31 2.25
C ALA A 26 8.88 26.85 3.64
N LYS A 27 8.59 28.14 3.86
CA LYS A 27 8.83 28.82 5.13
C LYS A 27 7.53 29.36 5.69
N LEU A 28 7.37 29.21 7.01
CA LEU A 28 6.25 29.81 7.71
C LEU A 28 6.43 31.35 7.74
N ASN A 29 5.45 32.07 7.22
CA ASN A 29 5.40 33.52 7.37
C ASN A 29 5.23 33.88 8.87
N ASP A 30 5.80 35.00 9.26
CA ASP A 30 5.74 35.50 10.63
C ASP A 30 6.26 34.53 11.72
N SER A 31 7.23 33.68 11.34
CA SER A 31 7.81 32.69 12.26
C SER A 31 8.37 33.27 13.55
N SER A 32 8.82 34.54 13.52
CA SER A 32 9.35 35.27 14.67
C SER A 32 8.28 35.87 15.59
N THR A 33 6.98 35.79 15.24
CA THR A 33 5.89 36.29 16.06
C THR A 33 5.84 35.57 17.39
N ALA A 34 5.94 36.32 18.50
CA ALA A 34 5.85 35.77 19.85
C ALA A 34 4.44 35.27 20.13
N LEU A 35 4.32 34.04 20.58
CA LEU A 35 3.06 33.45 21.08
C LEU A 35 2.88 33.65 22.58
N PHE A 36 3.96 33.39 23.35
CA PHE A 36 3.98 33.65 24.80
C PHE A 36 5.42 33.76 25.29
N SER A 37 5.57 34.30 26.50
CA SER A 37 6.85 34.40 27.22
C SER A 37 6.70 33.94 28.64
N VAL A 38 7.73 33.26 29.17
CA VAL A 38 7.85 32.88 30.57
C VAL A 38 9.24 33.30 31.05
N GLY A 39 9.26 34.29 31.91
CA GLY A 39 10.50 34.94 32.34
C GLY A 39 11.20 35.59 31.13
N SER A 40 12.45 35.22 30.90
CA SER A 40 13.25 35.69 29.76
C SER A 40 13.11 34.84 28.47
N LYS A 41 12.36 33.73 28.53
CA LYS A 41 12.21 32.81 27.39
C LYS A 41 10.92 33.14 26.65
N THR A 42 11.05 33.45 25.37
CA THR A 42 9.92 33.65 24.44
C THR A 42 9.79 32.43 23.55
N VAL A 43 8.55 31.98 23.33
CA VAL A 43 8.19 30.95 22.36
C VAL A 43 7.50 31.63 21.19
N THR A 44 8.00 31.38 19.99
CA THR A 44 7.50 31.98 18.75
C THR A 44 6.59 31.03 17.98
N LYS A 45 5.89 31.56 17.00
CA LYS A 45 5.09 30.79 16.04
C LYS A 45 5.95 29.74 15.30
N GLY A 46 7.18 30.12 14.94
CA GLY A 46 8.14 29.19 14.29
C GLY A 46 8.57 28.04 15.20
N ASP A 47 8.80 28.33 16.52
CA ASP A 47 9.15 27.27 17.48
C ASP A 47 8.03 26.24 17.61
N LEU A 48 6.77 26.69 17.70
CA LEU A 48 5.61 25.81 17.79
C LEU A 48 5.45 24.99 16.49
N TYR A 49 5.51 25.65 15.33
CA TYR A 49 5.39 25.02 14.02
C TYR A 49 6.45 23.92 13.82
N SER A 50 7.72 24.25 14.08
CA SER A 50 8.82 23.29 14.01
C SER A 50 8.61 22.08 14.91
N LYS A 51 8.10 22.30 16.14
CA LYS A 51 7.80 21.20 17.04
C LYS A 51 6.65 20.32 16.52
N MET A 52 5.60 20.91 16.00
CA MET A 52 4.46 20.16 15.42
C MET A 52 4.90 19.33 14.21
N ASN A 53 5.67 19.92 13.28
CA ASN A 53 6.16 19.20 12.09
C ASN A 53 7.05 18.02 12.47
N LYS A 54 7.95 18.19 13.44
CA LYS A 54 8.80 17.09 13.92
C LYS A 54 8.02 15.97 14.62
N THR A 55 6.87 16.29 15.23
CA THR A 55 6.11 15.30 16.01
C THR A 55 5.11 14.53 15.14
N SER A 56 4.45 15.21 14.20
CA SER A 56 3.32 14.65 13.47
C SER A 56 3.21 15.13 12.02
N GLY A 57 4.17 15.96 11.54
CA GLY A 57 4.08 16.55 10.22
C GLY A 57 3.98 15.52 9.10
N ALA A 58 4.83 14.51 9.11
CA ALA A 58 4.83 13.44 8.10
C ALA A 58 3.49 12.70 8.06
N SER A 59 3.00 12.23 9.21
CA SER A 59 1.74 11.49 9.27
C SER A 59 0.51 12.34 8.90
N VAL A 60 0.49 13.61 9.30
CA VAL A 60 -0.60 14.53 8.90
C VAL A 60 -0.60 14.75 7.39
N VAL A 61 0.56 14.96 6.78
CA VAL A 61 0.69 15.22 5.35
C VAL A 61 0.37 13.96 4.54
N THR A 62 0.91 12.80 4.90
CA THR A 62 0.63 11.54 4.19
C THR A 62 -0.83 11.13 4.32
N ASN A 63 -1.45 11.26 5.50
CA ASN A 63 -2.87 10.97 5.68
C ASN A 63 -3.76 11.89 4.84
N ASN A 64 -3.46 13.20 4.77
CA ASN A 64 -4.20 14.13 3.92
C ASN A 64 -3.99 13.84 2.44
N ALA A 65 -2.78 13.45 2.02
CA ALA A 65 -2.50 13.02 0.65
C ALA A 65 -3.31 11.77 0.31
N THR A 66 -3.29 10.75 1.16
CA THR A 66 -4.09 9.52 0.98
C THR A 66 -5.59 9.85 0.85
N LYS A 67 -6.12 10.69 1.76
CA LYS A 67 -7.53 11.14 1.69
C LYS A 67 -7.84 11.84 0.36
N THR A 68 -6.96 12.72 -0.10
CA THR A 68 -7.14 13.44 -1.37
C THR A 68 -7.09 12.51 -2.57
N ILE A 69 -6.16 11.57 -2.57
CA ILE A 69 -5.98 10.57 -3.61
C ILE A 69 -7.19 9.63 -3.64
N SER A 70 -7.58 9.07 -2.50
CA SER A 70 -8.70 8.14 -2.44
C SER A 70 -10.02 8.79 -2.89
N ALA A 71 -10.26 10.04 -2.53
CA ALA A 71 -11.42 10.78 -3.00
C ALA A 71 -11.41 11.04 -4.53
N ALA A 72 -10.23 11.08 -5.14
CA ALA A 72 -10.09 11.26 -6.60
C ALA A 72 -10.19 9.94 -7.39
N GLU A 73 -9.78 8.82 -6.79
CA GLU A 73 -9.76 7.49 -7.43
C GLU A 73 -11.05 6.70 -7.20
N ILE A 74 -11.67 6.85 -6.03
CA ILE A 74 -12.77 6.02 -5.57
C ILE A 74 -14.06 6.83 -5.45
N GLU A 75 -15.04 6.50 -6.26
CA GLU A 75 -16.39 7.09 -6.15
C GLU A 75 -17.09 6.59 -4.88
N ILE A 76 -17.81 7.48 -4.22
CA ILE A 76 -18.63 7.11 -3.06
C ILE A 76 -19.84 6.33 -3.55
N THR A 77 -19.95 5.08 -3.11
CA THR A 77 -21.11 4.21 -3.42
C THR A 77 -22.17 4.31 -2.34
N ASP A 78 -23.39 3.88 -2.67
CA ASP A 78 -24.49 3.78 -1.69
C ASP A 78 -24.11 2.84 -0.54
N ASP A 79 -23.41 1.73 -0.83
CA ASP A 79 -22.93 0.77 0.18
C ASP A 79 -21.90 1.41 1.14
N MET A 80 -21.00 2.25 0.62
CA MET A 80 -20.07 3.01 1.46
C MET A 80 -20.81 3.98 2.38
N GLN A 81 -21.81 4.68 1.86
CA GLN A 81 -22.62 5.60 2.63
C GLN A 81 -23.35 4.86 3.77
N GLU A 82 -24.03 3.75 3.47
CA GLU A 82 -24.72 2.93 4.46
C GLU A 82 -23.75 2.34 5.50
N SER A 83 -22.57 1.89 5.08
CA SER A 83 -21.52 1.37 5.98
C SER A 83 -21.03 2.44 6.94
N ALA A 84 -20.75 3.65 6.43
CA ALA A 84 -20.31 4.78 7.23
C ALA A 84 -21.37 5.20 8.26
N GLU A 85 -22.65 5.31 7.85
CA GLU A 85 -23.77 5.63 8.74
C GLU A 85 -23.97 4.55 9.83
N SER A 86 -23.87 3.28 9.45
CA SER A 86 -23.92 2.15 10.39
C SER A 86 -22.79 2.20 11.41
N THR A 87 -21.58 2.52 10.97
CA THR A 87 -20.39 2.69 11.82
C THR A 87 -20.58 3.85 12.79
N LEU A 88 -21.04 5.00 12.30
CA LEU A 88 -21.37 6.18 13.14
C LEU A 88 -22.39 5.83 14.22
N LYS A 89 -23.47 5.14 13.84
CA LYS A 89 -24.49 4.67 14.78
C LYS A 89 -23.92 3.72 15.83
N SER A 90 -23.02 2.83 15.43
CA SER A 90 -22.34 1.88 16.32
C SER A 90 -21.45 2.63 17.33
N TYR A 91 -20.68 3.63 16.91
CA TYR A 91 -19.87 4.45 17.80
C TYR A 91 -20.73 5.24 18.80
N LYS A 92 -21.83 5.81 18.38
CA LYS A 92 -22.79 6.47 19.27
C LYS A 92 -23.36 5.51 20.31
N SER A 93 -23.70 4.30 19.91
CA SER A 93 -24.23 3.28 20.83
C SER A 93 -23.19 2.75 21.81
N MET A 94 -21.95 2.57 21.34
CA MET A 94 -20.87 1.97 22.13
C MET A 94 -20.24 2.95 23.11
N TYR A 95 -20.03 4.20 22.68
CA TYR A 95 -19.28 5.20 23.44
C TYR A 95 -20.15 6.30 24.06
N GLY A 96 -21.42 6.44 23.62
CA GLY A 96 -22.37 7.39 24.20
C GLY A 96 -21.81 8.81 24.37
N ASP A 97 -21.91 9.34 25.59
CA ASP A 97 -21.46 10.69 25.91
C ASP A 97 -19.94 10.90 25.66
N THR A 98 -19.13 9.85 25.69
CA THR A 98 -17.71 9.95 25.38
C THR A 98 -17.48 10.32 23.91
N PHE A 99 -18.28 9.75 23.00
CA PHE A 99 -18.21 10.10 21.58
C PHE A 99 -18.71 11.53 21.32
N THR A 100 -19.82 11.92 21.98
CA THR A 100 -20.31 13.30 21.91
C THR A 100 -19.27 14.29 22.37
N SER A 101 -18.63 14.04 23.53
CA SER A 101 -17.56 14.88 24.05
C SER A 101 -16.34 14.93 23.14
N TYR A 102 -16.01 13.82 22.47
CA TYR A 102 -14.94 13.80 21.48
C TYR A 102 -15.24 14.75 20.31
N LEU A 103 -16.45 14.71 19.76
CA LEU A 103 -16.86 15.59 18.66
C LEU A 103 -16.82 17.06 19.09
N GLU A 104 -17.39 17.38 20.26
CA GLU A 104 -17.39 18.75 20.82
C GLU A 104 -15.97 19.29 21.04
N ASN A 105 -15.08 18.48 21.63
CA ASN A 105 -13.69 18.88 21.90
C ASN A 105 -12.89 19.14 20.61
N ASN A 106 -13.28 18.52 19.50
CA ASN A 106 -12.66 18.71 18.19
C ASN A 106 -13.45 19.69 17.30
N ASN A 107 -14.48 20.35 17.82
CA ASN A 107 -15.38 21.25 17.09
C ASN A 107 -15.97 20.60 15.83
N MET A 108 -16.35 19.32 15.91
CA MET A 108 -16.94 18.54 14.84
C MET A 108 -18.39 18.21 15.12
N THR A 109 -19.18 18.15 14.05
CA THR A 109 -20.51 17.54 14.06
C THR A 109 -20.42 16.05 13.69
N GLU A 110 -21.53 15.31 13.85
CA GLU A 110 -21.65 13.95 13.37
C GLU A 110 -21.47 13.86 11.83
N ASP A 111 -22.02 14.86 11.12
CA ASP A 111 -21.88 14.96 9.66
C ASP A 111 -20.43 15.23 9.24
N ASP A 112 -19.68 16.06 9.98
CA ASP A 112 -18.26 16.26 9.75
C ASP A 112 -17.49 14.96 9.99
N TYR A 113 -17.82 14.22 11.05
CA TYR A 113 -17.17 12.94 11.34
C TYR A 113 -17.46 11.90 10.26
N LEU A 114 -18.71 11.83 9.79
CA LEU A 114 -19.11 10.95 8.68
C LEU A 114 -18.35 11.27 7.40
N ASN A 115 -18.38 12.55 6.99
CA ASN A 115 -17.86 12.97 5.68
C ASN A 115 -16.34 13.18 5.66
N ASP A 116 -15.74 13.55 6.79
CA ASP A 116 -14.32 13.85 6.86
C ASP A 116 -13.45 12.69 7.36
N TYR A 117 -14.06 11.67 7.98
CA TYR A 117 -13.32 10.54 8.54
C TYR A 117 -13.82 9.19 8.04
N LEU A 118 -15.12 8.87 8.20
CA LEU A 118 -15.62 7.53 7.90
C LEU A 118 -15.65 7.23 6.40
N ILE A 119 -16.24 8.11 5.60
CA ILE A 119 -16.30 7.92 4.14
C ILE A 119 -14.89 7.92 3.53
N PRO A 120 -13.99 8.88 3.83
CA PRO A 120 -12.63 8.82 3.32
C PRO A 120 -11.82 7.59 3.75
N SER A 121 -12.09 7.03 4.93
CA SER A 121 -11.46 5.77 5.36
C SER A 121 -11.90 4.62 4.46
N LEU A 122 -13.21 4.51 4.19
CA LEU A 122 -13.73 3.47 3.28
C LEU A 122 -13.23 3.63 1.84
N GLN A 123 -13.08 4.87 1.36
CA GLN A 123 -12.44 5.11 0.07
C GLN A 123 -10.97 4.68 0.06
N ALA A 124 -10.22 4.98 1.13
CA ALA A 124 -8.82 4.58 1.23
C ALA A 124 -8.65 3.05 1.31
N GLU A 125 -9.58 2.34 1.94
CA GLU A 125 -9.62 0.87 1.99
C GLU A 125 -9.78 0.23 0.60
N LYS A 126 -10.31 0.97 -0.38
CA LYS A 126 -10.48 0.52 -1.77
C LYS A 126 -9.31 0.84 -2.70
N LEU A 127 -8.31 1.58 -2.24
CA LEU A 127 -7.12 1.87 -3.06
C LEU A 127 -6.35 0.60 -3.50
N PRO A 128 -6.17 -0.44 -2.66
CA PRO A 128 -5.52 -1.68 -3.11
C PRO A 128 -6.26 -2.36 -4.25
N GLU A 129 -7.58 -2.47 -4.19
CA GLU A 129 -8.41 -3.02 -5.27
C GLU A 129 -8.23 -2.21 -6.57
N ALA A 130 -8.34 -0.89 -6.49
CA ALA A 130 -8.14 0.01 -7.64
C ALA A 130 -6.73 -0.09 -8.23
N TYR A 131 -5.71 -0.25 -7.40
CA TYR A 131 -4.33 -0.48 -7.85
C TYR A 131 -4.21 -1.80 -8.62
N LEU A 132 -4.75 -2.89 -8.08
CA LEU A 132 -4.72 -4.21 -8.70
C LEU A 132 -5.42 -4.20 -10.06
N GLU A 133 -6.59 -3.55 -10.14
CA GLU A 133 -7.33 -3.41 -11.40
C GLU A 133 -6.59 -2.60 -12.46
N GLN A 134 -6.03 -1.44 -12.06
CA GLN A 134 -5.38 -0.50 -12.97
C GLN A 134 -4.01 -0.97 -13.45
N ASN A 135 -3.37 -1.89 -12.72
CA ASN A 135 -2.01 -2.35 -12.99
C ASN A 135 -1.91 -3.86 -13.18
N TRP A 136 -2.96 -4.50 -13.63
CA TRP A 136 -3.08 -5.96 -13.65
C TRP A 136 -1.88 -6.69 -14.24
N ASP A 137 -1.39 -6.28 -15.42
CA ASP A 137 -0.22 -6.91 -16.05
C ASP A 137 1.03 -6.84 -15.16
N ASN A 138 1.21 -5.72 -14.47
CA ASN A 138 2.33 -5.53 -13.54
C ASN A 138 2.13 -6.35 -12.27
N VAL A 139 0.90 -6.44 -11.77
CA VAL A 139 0.50 -7.26 -10.62
C VAL A 139 0.80 -8.74 -10.89
N VAL A 140 0.40 -9.25 -12.05
CA VAL A 140 0.71 -10.63 -12.47
C VAL A 140 2.22 -10.87 -12.49
N SER A 141 2.98 -9.92 -13.02
CA SER A 141 4.45 -10.01 -13.06
C SER A 141 5.09 -9.99 -11.67
N LEU A 142 4.58 -9.16 -10.76
CA LEU A 142 5.15 -8.98 -9.42
C LEU A 142 4.77 -10.12 -8.48
N TYR A 143 3.50 -10.52 -8.46
CA TYR A 143 2.97 -11.47 -7.47
C TYR A 143 2.90 -12.90 -7.97
N SER A 144 3.02 -13.13 -9.28
CA SER A 144 3.03 -14.45 -9.93
C SER A 144 1.90 -15.37 -9.44
N PRO A 145 0.62 -14.96 -9.53
CA PRO A 145 -0.49 -15.73 -9.01
C PRO A 145 -0.72 -17.01 -9.82
N VAL A 146 -0.91 -18.12 -9.10
CA VAL A 146 -1.24 -19.43 -9.65
C VAL A 146 -2.37 -20.04 -8.84
N LYS A 147 -3.38 -20.58 -9.48
CA LYS A 147 -4.46 -21.31 -8.82
C LYS A 147 -4.11 -22.78 -8.77
N ALA A 148 -4.05 -23.36 -7.56
CA ALA A 148 -3.61 -24.74 -7.35
C ALA A 148 -4.36 -25.39 -6.19
N THR A 149 -4.44 -26.71 -6.24
CA THR A 149 -4.88 -27.55 -5.12
C THR A 149 -3.66 -28.25 -4.55
N ILE A 150 -3.43 -28.05 -3.24
CA ILE A 150 -2.31 -28.62 -2.50
C ILE A 150 -2.85 -29.42 -1.32
N LEU A 151 -2.51 -30.72 -1.26
CA LEU A 151 -2.77 -31.59 -0.13
C LEU A 151 -1.46 -31.82 0.61
N GLU A 152 -1.48 -31.72 1.92
CA GLU A 152 -0.32 -31.89 2.80
C GLU A 152 -0.51 -33.11 3.70
N PHE A 153 0.52 -33.97 3.75
CA PHE A 153 0.52 -35.23 4.50
C PHE A 153 1.78 -35.36 5.34
N SER A 154 1.66 -35.97 6.51
CA SER A 154 2.78 -36.36 7.35
C SER A 154 3.32 -37.80 7.06
N SER A 155 2.69 -38.49 6.12
CA SER A 155 3.03 -39.86 5.71
C SER A 155 3.16 -39.96 4.19
N SER A 156 4.27 -40.54 3.73
CA SER A 156 4.46 -40.83 2.31
C SER A 156 3.44 -41.83 1.79
N ASP A 157 3.08 -42.84 2.59
CA ASP A 157 2.11 -43.88 2.21
C ASP A 157 0.72 -43.26 1.98
N ASP A 158 0.30 -42.29 2.84
CA ASP A 158 -0.96 -41.57 2.71
C ASP A 158 -0.95 -40.65 1.47
N ALA A 159 0.15 -39.96 1.26
CA ALA A 159 0.31 -39.11 0.06
C ALA A 159 0.23 -39.91 -1.24
N GLN A 160 0.90 -41.08 -1.30
CA GLN A 160 0.90 -41.97 -2.47
C GLN A 160 -0.48 -42.60 -2.72
N ALA A 161 -1.19 -42.98 -1.65
CA ALA A 161 -2.54 -43.52 -1.76
C ALA A 161 -3.51 -42.46 -2.29
N ALA A 162 -3.46 -41.22 -1.72
CA ALA A 162 -4.25 -40.08 -2.20
C ALA A 162 -3.92 -39.78 -3.66
N LEU A 163 -2.64 -39.70 -4.03
CA LEU A 163 -2.21 -39.45 -5.39
C LEU A 163 -2.75 -40.49 -6.40
N SER A 164 -2.76 -41.80 -6.01
CA SER A 164 -3.30 -42.83 -6.86
C SER A 164 -4.79 -42.66 -7.14
N GLU A 165 -5.57 -42.37 -6.08
CA GLU A 165 -7.02 -42.15 -6.18
C GLU A 165 -7.37 -40.87 -6.96
N LEU A 166 -6.54 -39.84 -6.86
CA LEU A 166 -6.69 -38.59 -7.62
C LEU A 166 -6.35 -38.77 -9.11
N LYS A 167 -5.32 -39.56 -9.41
CA LYS A 167 -4.90 -39.83 -10.80
C LYS A 167 -5.88 -40.73 -11.55
N ASP A 168 -6.49 -41.69 -10.88
CA ASP A 168 -7.49 -42.57 -11.49
C ASP A 168 -8.91 -41.96 -11.49
N GLY A 169 -9.07 -40.80 -10.81
CA GLY A 169 -10.34 -40.07 -10.74
C GLY A 169 -11.39 -40.72 -9.84
N SER A 170 -11.00 -41.67 -8.96
CA SER A 170 -11.92 -42.34 -8.03
C SER A 170 -12.33 -41.45 -6.87
N LYS A 171 -11.55 -40.41 -6.57
CA LYS A 171 -11.82 -39.43 -5.50
C LYS A 171 -11.63 -38.01 -6.02
N THR A 172 -12.41 -37.11 -5.42
CA THR A 172 -12.13 -35.66 -5.46
C THR A 172 -10.99 -35.31 -4.52
N ALA A 173 -10.40 -34.13 -4.67
CA ALA A 173 -9.32 -33.68 -3.79
C ALA A 173 -9.75 -33.64 -2.31
N SER A 174 -10.96 -33.16 -2.03
CA SER A 174 -11.51 -33.13 -0.66
C SER A 174 -11.76 -34.52 -0.07
N GLU A 175 -12.21 -35.49 -0.90
CA GLU A 175 -12.40 -36.88 -0.46
C GLU A 175 -11.06 -37.58 -0.20
N ALA A 176 -10.05 -37.36 -1.04
CA ALA A 176 -8.70 -37.89 -0.87
C ALA A 176 -8.03 -37.28 0.39
N ALA A 177 -8.16 -35.94 0.56
CA ALA A 177 -7.66 -35.26 1.75
C ALA A 177 -8.24 -35.88 3.06
N SER A 178 -9.57 -36.00 3.11
CA SER A 178 -10.25 -36.54 4.28
C SER A 178 -9.97 -38.02 4.48
N GLY A 179 -9.81 -38.80 3.41
CA GLY A 179 -9.59 -40.25 3.44
C GLY A 179 -8.19 -40.64 3.88
N HIS A 180 -7.20 -39.78 3.72
CA HIS A 180 -5.78 -40.05 3.98
C HIS A 180 -5.15 -39.08 5.00
N ASN A 181 -5.96 -38.49 5.89
CA ASN A 181 -5.51 -37.67 7.02
C ASN A 181 -4.65 -36.44 6.56
N SER A 182 -5.00 -35.82 5.42
CA SER A 182 -4.38 -34.56 5.02
C SER A 182 -4.66 -33.45 6.03
N SER A 183 -3.69 -32.57 6.26
CA SER A 183 -3.89 -31.31 7.00
C SER A 183 -4.63 -30.26 6.17
N SER A 184 -4.71 -30.45 4.84
CA SER A 184 -5.39 -29.56 3.90
C SER A 184 -6.82 -30.04 3.62
N THR A 185 -7.69 -29.11 3.17
CA THR A 185 -9.11 -29.39 2.85
C THR A 185 -9.32 -29.97 1.44
N GLY A 186 -8.34 -29.82 0.55
CA GLY A 186 -8.46 -30.18 -0.86
C GLY A 186 -9.19 -29.13 -1.70
N GLU A 187 -9.32 -27.91 -1.19
CA GLU A 187 -9.84 -26.77 -1.94
C GLU A 187 -8.76 -26.17 -2.83
N SER A 188 -9.18 -25.70 -4.01
CA SER A 188 -8.33 -24.91 -4.89
C SER A 188 -8.16 -23.51 -4.31
N LYS A 189 -6.94 -23.00 -4.29
CA LYS A 189 -6.60 -21.66 -3.78
C LYS A 189 -5.63 -20.94 -4.72
N ILE A 190 -5.63 -19.63 -4.62
CA ILE A 190 -4.63 -18.79 -5.29
C ILE A 190 -3.41 -18.71 -4.38
N TYR A 191 -2.26 -18.96 -4.98
CA TYR A 191 -0.94 -18.83 -4.37
C TYR A 191 -0.14 -17.77 -5.10
N THR A 192 0.59 -16.96 -4.34
CA THR A 192 1.42 -15.87 -4.84
C THR A 192 2.80 -15.92 -4.21
N ILE A 193 3.70 -15.03 -4.60
CA ILE A 193 5.00 -14.91 -3.91
C ILE A 193 4.86 -14.46 -2.45
N GLU A 194 3.72 -13.89 -2.07
CA GLU A 194 3.45 -13.42 -0.70
C GLU A 194 3.09 -14.57 0.28
N ASP A 195 2.77 -15.76 -0.24
CA ASP A 195 2.50 -16.94 0.58
C ASP A 195 3.82 -17.52 1.13
N THR A 196 4.49 -16.78 2.01
CA THR A 196 5.83 -17.11 2.52
C THR A 196 5.89 -18.42 3.31
N ASP A 197 4.75 -18.89 3.84
CA ASP A 197 4.64 -20.15 4.58
C ASP A 197 4.59 -21.38 3.66
N LEU A 198 4.37 -21.19 2.35
CA LEU A 198 4.39 -22.29 1.39
C LEU A 198 5.81 -22.81 1.19
N ASP A 199 5.99 -24.14 1.31
CA ASP A 199 7.28 -24.80 1.09
C ASP A 199 7.87 -24.41 -0.29
N SER A 200 9.16 -24.09 -0.31
CA SER A 200 9.84 -23.57 -1.51
C SER A 200 9.86 -24.55 -2.69
N ILE A 201 9.89 -25.87 -2.41
CA ILE A 201 9.84 -26.91 -3.45
C ILE A 201 8.43 -26.98 -4.04
N VAL A 202 7.40 -26.89 -3.18
CA VAL A 202 6.00 -26.83 -3.63
C VAL A 202 5.76 -25.59 -4.47
N ARG A 203 6.23 -24.42 -4.02
CA ARG A 203 6.17 -23.17 -4.80
C ARG A 203 6.82 -23.33 -6.17
N SER A 204 8.02 -23.90 -6.21
CA SER A 204 8.72 -24.13 -7.46
C SER A 204 7.95 -25.06 -8.38
N CYS A 205 7.30 -26.08 -7.82
CA CYS A 205 6.47 -27.02 -8.54
C CYS A 205 5.25 -26.33 -9.18
N ILE A 206 4.45 -25.57 -8.41
CA ILE A 206 3.25 -24.92 -8.94
C ILE A 206 3.59 -23.85 -9.98
N ASN A 207 4.74 -23.18 -9.86
CA ASN A 207 5.17 -22.18 -10.81
C ASN A 207 5.75 -22.80 -12.12
N ALA A 208 6.20 -24.04 -12.07
CA ALA A 208 6.78 -24.73 -13.23
C ALA A 208 5.76 -25.59 -14.00
N ASN A 209 4.66 -25.99 -13.36
CA ASN A 209 3.66 -26.89 -13.89
C ASN A 209 2.48 -26.12 -14.50
N THR A 210 1.72 -26.84 -15.31
CA THR A 210 0.48 -26.38 -15.95
C THR A 210 -0.68 -27.28 -15.53
N PRO A 211 -1.95 -26.92 -15.76
CA PRO A 211 -3.10 -27.81 -15.52
C PRO A 211 -3.00 -29.18 -16.20
N ASP A 212 -2.33 -29.24 -17.36
CA ASP A 212 -2.17 -30.47 -18.16
C ASP A 212 -1.21 -31.48 -17.53
N ASP A 213 -0.33 -31.05 -16.62
CA ASP A 213 0.60 -31.95 -15.90
C ASP A 213 -0.11 -32.82 -14.86
N GLY A 214 -1.32 -32.43 -14.45
CA GLY A 214 -2.15 -33.17 -13.50
C GLY A 214 -1.56 -33.24 -12.08
N TRP A 215 -1.93 -34.30 -11.35
CA TRP A 215 -1.48 -34.50 -9.97
C TRP A 215 -0.05 -35.02 -9.88
N SER A 216 0.74 -34.46 -8.96
CA SER A 216 2.11 -34.89 -8.68
C SER A 216 2.41 -34.90 -7.18
N GLU A 217 3.27 -35.82 -6.74
CA GLU A 217 3.81 -35.82 -5.36
C GLU A 217 5.06 -34.95 -5.33
N VAL A 218 5.14 -34.10 -4.29
CA VAL A 218 6.26 -33.20 -4.03
C VAL A 218 6.72 -33.40 -2.59
N PRO A 219 7.93 -33.90 -2.35
CA PRO A 219 8.47 -33.97 -0.99
C PRO A 219 8.82 -32.56 -0.51
N ALA A 220 8.49 -32.23 0.74
CA ALA A 220 8.90 -30.98 1.35
C ALA A 220 10.41 -30.90 1.55
N SER A 221 10.91 -29.69 1.70
CA SER A 221 12.31 -29.41 2.01
C SER A 221 12.78 -30.01 3.35
N ASP A 222 11.87 -30.24 4.28
CA ASP A 222 12.14 -30.85 5.59
C ASP A 222 12.30 -32.37 5.56
N GLY A 223 11.92 -33.02 4.44
CA GLY A 223 11.99 -34.48 4.24
C GLY A 223 11.00 -35.30 5.09
N SER A 224 10.09 -34.65 5.79
CA SER A 224 9.09 -35.31 6.68
C SER A 224 7.65 -34.98 6.28
N THR A 225 7.44 -33.98 5.47
CA THR A 225 6.15 -33.58 4.91
C THR A 225 6.08 -33.94 3.43
N PHE A 226 4.92 -34.40 2.98
CA PHE A 226 4.66 -34.83 1.60
C PHE A 226 3.46 -34.09 1.06
N TYR A 227 3.61 -33.52 -0.13
CA TYR A 227 2.54 -32.77 -0.78
C TYR A 227 2.05 -33.51 -2.03
N VAL A 228 0.76 -33.46 -2.27
CA VAL A 228 0.15 -33.86 -3.53
C VAL A 228 -0.46 -32.60 -4.15
N VAL A 229 0.05 -32.23 -5.32
CA VAL A 229 -0.15 -30.90 -5.89
C VAL A 229 -0.73 -31.04 -7.29
N LYS A 230 -1.65 -30.16 -7.63
CA LYS A 230 -2.14 -29.93 -8.99
C LYS A 230 -2.28 -28.42 -9.23
N VAL A 231 -1.74 -27.95 -10.34
CA VAL A 231 -2.09 -26.63 -10.86
C VAL A 231 -3.46 -26.71 -11.50
N ASP A 232 -4.39 -25.87 -11.05
CA ASP A 232 -5.75 -25.83 -11.56
C ASP A 232 -5.91 -24.80 -12.69
N ASP A 233 -5.23 -23.65 -12.54
CA ASP A 233 -5.13 -22.63 -13.57
C ASP A 233 -3.83 -21.82 -13.38
N ASN A 234 -3.11 -21.56 -14.44
CA ASN A 234 -1.91 -20.75 -14.47
C ASN A 234 -2.03 -19.54 -15.41
N ASP A 235 -3.25 -19.24 -15.86
CA ASP A 235 -3.57 -18.01 -16.56
C ASP A 235 -4.35 -17.07 -15.61
N PRO A 236 -3.69 -16.08 -15.00
CA PRO A 236 -4.33 -15.22 -14.00
C PRO A 236 -5.54 -14.44 -14.51
N ASP A 237 -5.68 -14.24 -15.82
CA ASP A 237 -6.84 -13.56 -16.40
C ASP A 237 -8.13 -14.36 -16.21
N ASN A 238 -8.04 -15.70 -16.09
CA ASN A 238 -9.19 -16.57 -15.89
C ASN A 238 -9.79 -16.45 -14.46
N PHE A 239 -9.00 -16.01 -13.48
CA PHE A 239 -9.40 -15.86 -12.08
C PHE A 239 -9.02 -14.50 -11.50
N LYS A 240 -9.01 -13.46 -12.35
CA LYS A 240 -8.61 -12.10 -11.99
C LYS A 240 -9.36 -11.56 -10.78
N ASP A 241 -10.69 -11.61 -10.79
CA ASP A 241 -11.53 -11.07 -9.71
C ASP A 241 -11.23 -11.76 -8.37
N GLU A 242 -11.11 -13.09 -8.36
CA GLU A 242 -10.76 -13.88 -7.18
C GLU A 242 -9.34 -13.57 -6.69
N CYS A 243 -8.42 -13.29 -7.63
CA CYS A 243 -7.05 -12.89 -7.31
C CYS A 243 -7.00 -11.50 -6.68
N ILE A 244 -7.78 -10.55 -7.20
CA ILE A 244 -7.89 -9.20 -6.63
C ILE A 244 -8.44 -9.28 -5.21
N GLU A 245 -9.52 -10.02 -4.98
CA GLU A 245 -10.12 -10.23 -3.66
C GLU A 245 -9.11 -10.85 -2.66
N THR A 246 -8.27 -11.78 -3.14
CA THR A 246 -7.21 -12.39 -2.33
C THR A 246 -6.11 -11.39 -1.99
N LEU A 247 -5.64 -10.63 -2.98
CA LEU A 247 -4.48 -9.75 -2.86
C LEU A 247 -4.78 -8.42 -2.17
N GLU A 248 -5.99 -7.87 -2.26
CA GLU A 248 -6.33 -6.55 -1.69
C GLU A 248 -6.09 -6.46 -0.18
N SER A 249 -6.12 -7.59 0.52
CA SER A 249 -5.88 -7.68 1.96
C SER A 249 -4.40 -7.78 2.33
N VAL A 250 -3.52 -8.13 1.38
CA VAL A 250 -2.09 -8.37 1.60
C VAL A 250 -1.36 -7.07 1.93
N SER A 251 -0.55 -7.08 2.98
CA SER A 251 0.15 -5.87 3.46
C SER A 251 1.10 -5.27 2.42
N GLN A 252 1.80 -6.13 1.66
CA GLN A 252 2.69 -5.65 0.59
C GLN A 252 1.90 -4.95 -0.52
N VAL A 253 0.77 -5.51 -0.92
CA VAL A 253 -0.12 -4.91 -1.93
C VAL A 253 -0.64 -3.54 -1.49
N LYS A 254 -1.02 -3.40 -0.21
CA LYS A 254 -1.44 -2.11 0.36
C LYS A 254 -0.33 -1.07 0.31
N SER A 255 0.91 -1.48 0.59
CA SER A 255 2.09 -0.62 0.48
C SER A 255 2.36 -0.21 -0.97
N ASP A 256 2.33 -1.17 -1.89
CA ASP A 256 2.56 -0.93 -3.32
C ASP A 256 1.47 -0.04 -3.93
N ALA A 257 0.22 -0.24 -3.54
CA ALA A 257 -0.91 0.61 -3.94
C ALA A 257 -0.70 2.06 -3.49
N THR A 258 -0.32 2.26 -2.22
CA THR A 258 -0.04 3.59 -1.69
C THR A 258 1.09 4.25 -2.47
N THR A 259 2.22 3.57 -2.62
CA THR A 259 3.37 4.04 -3.40
C THR A 259 2.99 4.39 -4.84
N TYR A 260 2.23 3.53 -5.51
CA TYR A 260 1.76 3.76 -6.87
C TYR A 260 0.92 5.03 -6.98
N PHE A 261 -0.06 5.22 -6.11
CA PHE A 261 -0.94 6.38 -6.19
C PHE A 261 -0.23 7.67 -5.79
N PHE A 262 0.66 7.65 -4.81
CA PHE A 262 1.48 8.82 -4.47
C PHE A 262 2.33 9.26 -5.67
N LYS A 263 2.95 8.33 -6.40
CA LYS A 263 3.69 8.61 -7.64
C LYS A 263 2.77 9.07 -8.77
N LYS A 264 1.63 8.42 -8.98
CA LYS A 264 0.64 8.78 -10.01
C LYS A 264 0.13 10.21 -9.83
N TYR A 265 -0.07 10.65 -8.58
CA TYR A 265 -0.52 12.00 -8.24
C TYR A 265 0.63 12.98 -8.03
N ASN A 266 1.85 12.58 -8.34
CA ASN A 266 3.04 13.43 -8.28
C ASN A 266 3.18 14.11 -6.91
N PHE A 267 3.16 13.30 -5.84
CA PHE A 267 3.22 13.79 -4.47
C PHE A 267 4.52 14.55 -4.20
N HIS A 268 4.39 15.83 -3.83
CA HIS A 268 5.50 16.72 -3.53
C HIS A 268 5.38 17.32 -2.14
N VAL A 269 6.47 17.37 -1.41
CA VAL A 269 6.57 17.97 -0.07
C VAL A 269 7.46 19.21 -0.13
N TYR A 270 6.94 20.33 0.33
CA TYR A 270 7.62 21.63 0.25
C TYR A 270 8.24 22.08 1.57
N ASP A 271 7.94 21.46 2.70
CA ASP A 271 8.58 21.74 4.01
C ASP A 271 9.69 20.70 4.24
N LYS A 272 10.93 21.19 4.43
CA LYS A 272 12.09 20.30 4.57
C LYS A 272 11.99 19.34 5.76
N THR A 273 11.44 19.80 6.90
CA THR A 273 11.33 18.94 8.09
C THR A 273 10.37 17.78 7.86
N ILE A 274 9.27 18.05 7.13
CA ILE A 274 8.28 17.02 6.75
C ILE A 274 8.85 16.12 5.67
N TYR A 275 9.55 16.69 4.68
CA TYR A 275 10.22 15.93 3.63
C TYR A 275 11.20 14.92 4.23
N ASP A 276 12.14 15.38 5.08
CA ASP A 276 13.17 14.53 5.69
C ASP A 276 12.53 13.37 6.49
N ALA A 277 11.42 13.64 7.19
CA ALA A 277 10.71 12.60 7.95
C ALA A 277 9.98 11.58 7.03
N ILE A 278 9.44 12.04 5.89
CA ILE A 278 8.81 11.12 4.91
C ILE A 278 9.90 10.33 4.17
N GLU A 279 11.03 10.95 3.84
CA GLU A 279 12.16 10.27 3.20
C GLU A 279 12.76 9.17 4.11
N GLU A 280 12.76 9.38 5.43
CA GLU A 280 13.20 8.38 6.40
C GLU A 280 12.21 7.21 6.52
N ASP A 281 10.90 7.49 6.63
CA ASP A 281 9.89 6.48 6.91
C ASP A 281 9.26 5.86 5.64
N TYR A 282 9.12 6.66 4.56
CA TYR A 282 8.39 6.32 3.33
C TYR A 282 9.06 6.88 2.07
N PRO A 283 10.32 6.54 1.79
CA PRO A 283 11.09 7.13 0.68
C PRO A 283 10.40 6.96 -0.68
N ASP A 284 9.73 5.85 -0.87
CA ASP A 284 9.06 5.50 -2.13
C ASP A 284 7.82 6.37 -2.46
N TYR A 285 7.28 7.12 -1.49
CA TYR A 285 6.16 8.04 -1.73
C TYR A 285 6.59 9.31 -2.46
N LEU A 286 7.86 9.70 -2.31
CA LEU A 286 8.39 10.92 -2.88
C LEU A 286 8.76 10.72 -4.35
N VAL A 287 8.43 11.73 -5.17
CA VAL A 287 8.82 11.77 -6.60
C VAL A 287 9.90 12.82 -6.86
N GLN A 288 10.23 13.63 -5.85
CA GLN A 288 11.22 14.68 -5.92
C GLN A 288 12.55 14.21 -5.36
N ASP A 289 13.64 14.45 -6.09
CA ASP A 289 15.01 14.30 -5.59
C ASP A 289 15.45 15.64 -5.01
N MET A 290 15.79 15.64 -3.72
CA MET A 290 16.44 16.79 -3.09
C MET A 290 17.93 16.74 -3.40
N GLN A 291 18.45 17.79 -4.03
CA GLN A 291 19.90 17.97 -4.08
C GLN A 291 20.34 18.51 -2.72
N ASP A 292 21.20 17.77 -2.05
CA ASP A 292 21.86 18.25 -0.84
C ASP A 292 22.60 19.55 -1.15
N ASP A 293 22.16 20.63 -0.51
CA ASP A 293 22.72 21.98 -0.65
C ASP A 293 24.07 22.11 0.09
N ASP A 294 24.91 21.05 0.02
CA ASP A 294 26.23 21.02 0.64
C ASP A 294 27.35 21.30 -0.39
N THR A 295 27.13 22.30 -1.24
CA THR A 295 28.20 22.95 -1.97
C THR A 295 28.52 24.30 -1.34
N THR A 296 29.11 24.27 -0.17
CA THR A 296 29.98 25.37 0.27
C THR A 296 31.18 25.39 -0.67
N THR A 297 31.01 26.10 -1.79
CA THR A 297 32.11 26.37 -2.72
C THR A 297 33.12 27.26 -2.00
N THR A 298 34.06 26.61 -1.37
CA THR A 298 35.28 27.29 -0.93
C THR A 298 36.05 27.66 -2.20
N THR A 299 35.78 28.86 -2.70
CA THR A 299 36.59 29.49 -3.77
C THR A 299 37.94 29.83 -3.16
N SER A 300 38.86 28.89 -3.15
CA SER A 300 40.26 29.16 -2.95
C SER A 300 40.79 29.85 -4.22
N SER A 301 40.79 31.16 -4.17
CA SER A 301 41.53 32.00 -5.12
C SER A 301 43.02 31.70 -5.01
N THR A 302 43.51 30.83 -5.87
CA THR A 302 44.99 30.66 -6.06
C THR A 302 45.42 31.79 -6.96
N SER A 303 45.98 32.84 -6.36
CA SER A 303 46.75 33.87 -7.07
C SER A 303 48.06 33.25 -7.55
N SER A 304 48.15 33.02 -8.85
CA SER A 304 49.41 32.68 -9.52
C SER A 304 50.26 33.95 -9.64
N SER A 305 51.26 34.12 -8.79
CA SER A 305 52.36 35.05 -9.02
C SER A 305 53.36 34.37 -9.94
N SER A 306 53.47 34.88 -11.14
CA SER A 306 54.58 34.61 -12.05
C SER A 306 55.83 35.37 -11.57
N GLU A 307 56.87 34.68 -11.15
CA GLU A 307 58.25 35.24 -11.10
C GLU A 307 59.08 34.55 -12.16
N SER A 308 59.50 35.38 -13.11
CA SER A 308 60.58 35.12 -14.02
C SER A 308 61.92 35.40 -13.31
N SER A 309 62.82 34.46 -13.35
CA SER A 309 64.22 34.75 -13.13
C SER A 309 65.12 34.05 -14.18
N THR A 310 65.70 34.89 -14.94
CA THR A 310 66.84 34.64 -15.86
C THR A 310 68.20 34.46 -15.11
N ASN A 311 69.01 33.56 -15.66
CA ASN A 311 70.53 33.53 -15.62
C ASN A 311 71.21 33.19 -14.28
N GLU A 312 72.10 32.26 -14.24
CA GLU A 312 73.36 31.95 -14.96
C GLU A 312 73.73 30.46 -14.76
#